data_93a96b88a1898faa1179a502d4b5e500
#
_entry.id   93a96b88a1898faa1179a502d4b5e500
#
_cell.length_a   1.000
_cell.length_b   1.000
_cell.length_c   1.000
_cell.angle_alpha   90.00
_cell.angle_beta   90.00
_cell.angle_gamma   90.00
#
_symmetry.space_group_name_H-M   'P 1'
#
loop_
_entity.id
_entity.type
_entity.pdbx_description
1 polymer ?
#
loop_
_entity_poly.entity_id
_entity_poly.type
_entity_poly.pdbx_seq_one_letter_code
_entity_poly.pdbx_strand_id
1 'polypeptide(L)'
;MEKQFVVLGLGIFGSTLVKTLSQYGREVIAIDKNPENVQRVADFATKAVIGDVTDFQFLSDLGLDDMDVGIVAIGDRLEDSILATMNLKELGVPYVIVKAKNKRFKVVLEKIGADYVVRPEKEMGEKVARTLLRKNIKDLIELDE
;
A
#
# COMPACT_ATOMS: atom_id res chain seq x y z
N MET A 1 -15.19 3.29 -15.49
CA MET A 1 -14.25 2.16 -15.42
C MET A 1 -13.72 1.96 -14.02
N GLU A 2 -13.64 0.73 -13.61
CA GLU A 2 -13.10 0.42 -12.30
C GLU A 2 -11.58 0.62 -12.30
N LYS A 3 -11.05 1.10 -11.19
CA LYS A 3 -9.61 1.32 -11.04
C LYS A 3 -8.87 0.02 -10.85
N GLN A 4 -7.64 -0.01 -11.34
CA GLN A 4 -6.72 -1.12 -11.16
C GLN A 4 -5.60 -0.70 -10.21
N PHE A 5 -5.18 -1.61 -9.36
CA PHE A 5 -4.26 -1.33 -8.26
C PHE A 5 -3.03 -2.22 -8.31
N VAL A 6 -1.89 -1.65 -7.93
CA VAL A 6 -0.68 -2.44 -7.68
C VAL A 6 -0.19 -2.16 -6.27
N VAL A 7 0.05 -3.22 -5.50
CA VAL A 7 0.49 -3.12 -4.11
C VAL A 7 1.90 -3.68 -4.00
N LEU A 8 2.82 -2.83 -3.60
CA LEU A 8 4.23 -3.17 -3.42
C LEU A 8 4.52 -3.34 -1.93
N GLY A 9 4.78 -4.56 -1.53
CA GLY A 9 4.97 -4.90 -0.12
C GLY A 9 3.71 -5.52 0.47
N LEU A 10 3.85 -6.72 1.00
CA LEU A 10 2.71 -7.54 1.45
C LEU A 10 2.82 -7.95 2.92
N GLY A 11 3.27 -7.03 3.76
CA GLY A 11 3.14 -7.18 5.20
C GLY A 11 1.68 -7.04 5.60
N ILE A 12 1.40 -6.74 6.85
CA ILE A 12 0.01 -6.66 7.33
C ILE A 12 -0.78 -5.62 6.54
N PHE A 13 -0.23 -4.42 6.37
CA PHE A 13 -0.95 -3.35 5.67
C PHE A 13 -1.22 -3.71 4.20
N GLY A 14 -0.17 -4.09 3.48
CA GLY A 14 -0.29 -4.40 2.06
C GLY A 14 -1.18 -5.62 1.79
N SER A 15 -1.02 -6.68 2.57
CA SER A 15 -1.83 -7.88 2.37
C SER A 15 -3.31 -7.62 2.69
N THR A 16 -3.58 -6.78 3.69
CA THR A 16 -4.95 -6.38 4.01
C THR A 16 -5.58 -5.59 2.88
N LEU A 17 -4.81 -4.68 2.27
CA LEU A 17 -5.27 -3.94 1.10
C LEU A 17 -5.64 -4.87 -0.05
N VAL A 18 -4.77 -5.82 -0.36
CA VAL A 18 -5.02 -6.77 -1.45
C VAL A 18 -6.31 -7.54 -1.22
N LYS A 19 -6.45 -8.11 -0.03
CA LYS A 19 -7.64 -8.92 0.30
C LYS A 19 -8.91 -8.08 0.25
N THR A 20 -8.87 -6.88 0.80
CA THR A 20 -10.04 -6.02 0.86
C THR A 20 -10.45 -5.53 -0.53
N LEU A 21 -9.49 -5.08 -1.34
CA LEU A 21 -9.77 -4.66 -2.70
C LEU A 21 -10.36 -5.80 -3.52
N SER A 22 -9.82 -7.00 -3.34
CA SER A 22 -10.34 -8.21 -4.00
C SER A 22 -11.78 -8.50 -3.61
N GLN A 23 -12.11 -8.34 -2.33
CA GLN A 23 -13.48 -8.55 -1.84
C GLN A 23 -14.47 -7.59 -2.50
N TYR A 24 -14.02 -6.41 -2.86
CA TYR A 24 -14.84 -5.43 -3.58
C TYR A 24 -14.76 -5.59 -5.10
N GLY A 25 -14.20 -6.69 -5.58
CA GLY A 25 -14.17 -6.99 -7.00
C GLY A 25 -13.14 -6.23 -7.81
N ARG A 26 -12.16 -5.63 -7.16
CA ARG A 26 -11.14 -4.84 -7.86
C ARG A 26 -9.95 -5.71 -8.29
N GLU A 27 -9.35 -5.35 -9.40
CA GLU A 27 -8.14 -6.01 -9.88
C GLU A 27 -6.92 -5.46 -9.14
N VAL A 28 -6.10 -6.37 -8.61
CA VAL A 28 -4.92 -6.03 -7.82
C VAL A 28 -3.73 -6.87 -8.23
N ILE A 29 -2.62 -6.21 -8.56
CA ILE A 29 -1.33 -6.87 -8.71
C ILE A 29 -0.60 -6.72 -7.38
N ALA A 30 -0.14 -7.83 -6.82
CA ALA A 30 0.51 -7.86 -5.51
C ALA A 30 1.95 -8.33 -5.67
N ILE A 31 2.90 -7.57 -5.13
CA ILE A 31 4.34 -7.86 -5.30
C ILE A 31 5.06 -7.78 -3.96
N ASP A 32 5.90 -8.78 -3.69
CA ASP A 32 6.78 -8.80 -2.53
C ASP A 32 7.98 -9.67 -2.85
N LYS A 33 9.12 -9.37 -2.26
CA LYS A 33 10.30 -10.22 -2.47
C LYS A 33 10.26 -11.50 -1.64
N ASN A 34 9.43 -11.55 -0.61
CA ASN A 34 9.28 -12.71 0.27
C ASN A 34 8.21 -13.64 -0.28
N PRO A 35 8.58 -14.88 -0.71
CA PRO A 35 7.61 -15.81 -1.27
C PRO A 35 6.44 -16.14 -0.35
N GLU A 36 6.66 -16.19 0.96
CA GLU A 36 5.59 -16.47 1.92
C GLU A 36 4.53 -15.40 1.92
N ASN A 37 4.94 -14.12 1.81
CA ASN A 37 4.01 -13.01 1.74
C ASN A 37 3.18 -13.06 0.46
N VAL A 38 3.81 -13.42 -0.65
CA VAL A 38 3.12 -13.55 -1.92
C VAL A 38 2.10 -14.68 -1.86
N GLN A 39 2.48 -15.81 -1.28
CA GLN A 39 1.61 -16.98 -1.17
C GLN A 39 0.33 -16.65 -0.39
N ARG A 40 0.44 -15.84 0.65
CA ARG A 40 -0.71 -15.48 1.49
C ARG A 40 -1.81 -14.72 0.74
N VAL A 41 -1.46 -14.01 -0.32
CA VAL A 41 -2.44 -13.24 -1.09
C VAL A 41 -2.71 -13.81 -2.47
N ALA A 42 -2.08 -14.93 -2.81
CA ALA A 42 -2.16 -15.49 -4.16
C ALA A 42 -3.60 -15.78 -4.60
N ASP A 43 -4.46 -16.19 -3.68
CA ASP A 43 -5.85 -16.52 -4.00
C ASP A 43 -6.73 -15.29 -4.15
N PHE A 44 -6.26 -14.12 -3.72
CA PHE A 44 -7.02 -12.88 -3.76
C PHE A 44 -6.59 -11.96 -4.88
N ALA A 45 -5.28 -11.89 -5.13
CA ALA A 45 -4.74 -10.98 -6.14
C ALA A 45 -5.07 -11.49 -7.55
N THR A 46 -5.26 -10.54 -8.46
CA THR A 46 -5.37 -10.87 -9.88
C THR A 46 -4.06 -11.48 -10.36
N LYS A 47 -2.94 -10.96 -9.85
CA LYS A 47 -1.62 -11.48 -10.14
C LYS A 47 -0.74 -11.26 -8.91
N ALA A 48 -0.08 -12.31 -8.44
CA ALA A 48 0.83 -12.24 -7.30
C ALA A 48 2.23 -12.61 -7.78
N VAL A 49 3.20 -11.74 -7.54
CA VAL A 49 4.54 -11.84 -8.12
C VAL A 49 5.61 -11.70 -7.05
N ILE A 50 6.63 -12.55 -7.13
CA ILE A 50 7.81 -12.46 -6.27
C ILE A 50 8.84 -11.60 -7.00
N GLY A 51 9.31 -10.53 -6.35
CA GLY A 51 10.34 -9.70 -6.95
C GLY A 51 10.69 -8.49 -6.09
N ASP A 52 11.75 -7.80 -6.51
CA ASP A 52 12.26 -6.63 -5.82
C ASP A 52 11.67 -5.36 -6.42
N VAL A 53 10.84 -4.68 -5.65
CA VAL A 53 10.14 -3.47 -6.12
C VAL A 53 11.04 -2.25 -6.26
N THR A 54 12.27 -2.32 -5.78
CA THR A 54 13.25 -1.25 -6.00
C THR A 54 13.95 -1.38 -7.35
N ASP A 55 13.78 -2.51 -8.02
CA ASP A 55 14.35 -2.77 -9.34
C ASP A 55 13.41 -2.25 -10.42
N PHE A 56 13.79 -1.13 -11.04
CA PHE A 56 12.97 -0.49 -12.07
C PHE A 56 12.66 -1.42 -13.24
N GLN A 57 13.68 -2.15 -13.71
CA GLN A 57 13.51 -3.02 -14.88
C GLN A 57 12.50 -4.14 -14.60
N PHE A 58 12.55 -4.70 -13.39
CA PHE A 58 11.58 -5.71 -12.98
C PHE A 58 10.15 -5.17 -13.06
N LEU A 59 9.91 -4.00 -12.48
CA LEU A 59 8.58 -3.38 -12.51
C LEU A 59 8.17 -3.01 -13.93
N SER A 60 9.10 -2.49 -14.72
CA SER A 60 8.83 -2.13 -16.12
C SER A 60 8.38 -3.35 -16.92
N ASP A 61 9.02 -4.49 -16.70
CA ASP A 61 8.70 -5.71 -17.42
C ASP A 61 7.34 -6.30 -17.06
N LEU A 62 6.78 -5.91 -15.92
CA LEU A 62 5.46 -6.39 -15.51
C LEU A 62 4.32 -5.72 -16.28
N GLY A 63 4.59 -4.62 -16.96
CA GLY A 63 3.56 -3.92 -17.72
C GLY A 63 2.51 -3.27 -16.83
N LEU A 64 2.93 -2.29 -16.02
CA LEU A 64 2.04 -1.60 -15.09
C LEU A 64 1.33 -0.39 -15.71
N ASP A 65 1.28 -0.32 -17.03
CA ASP A 65 0.76 0.84 -17.76
C ASP A 65 -0.70 1.15 -17.46
N ASP A 66 -1.47 0.11 -17.14
CA ASP A 66 -2.91 0.27 -16.90
C ASP A 66 -3.26 0.48 -15.44
N MET A 67 -2.27 0.53 -14.56
CA MET A 67 -2.53 0.73 -13.14
C MET A 67 -2.92 2.17 -12.86
N ASP A 68 -4.00 2.35 -12.13
CA ASP A 68 -4.49 3.67 -11.74
C ASP A 68 -3.87 4.14 -10.44
N VAL A 69 -3.67 3.21 -9.51
CA VAL A 69 -3.18 3.52 -8.18
C VAL A 69 -2.09 2.53 -7.80
N GLY A 70 -0.98 3.04 -7.32
CA GLY A 70 0.08 2.22 -6.73
C GLY A 70 0.17 2.49 -5.23
N ILE A 71 0.34 1.43 -4.45
CA ILE A 71 0.51 1.56 -3.01
C ILE A 71 1.85 0.96 -2.61
N VAL A 72 2.73 1.80 -2.06
CA VAL A 72 4.03 1.36 -1.56
C VAL A 72 3.87 1.09 -0.07
N ALA A 73 3.80 -0.20 0.28
CA ALA A 73 3.50 -0.67 1.63
C ALA A 73 4.70 -1.36 2.29
N ILE A 74 5.91 -0.93 1.96
CA ILE A 74 7.15 -1.39 2.57
C ILE A 74 7.56 -0.33 3.59
N GLY A 75 7.57 -0.61 4.85
CA GLY A 75 7.65 0.44 5.84
C GLY A 75 8.97 0.59 6.58
N ASP A 76 9.86 -0.39 6.50
CA ASP A 76 11.00 -0.41 7.41
C ASP A 76 12.20 0.41 6.93
N ARG A 77 12.43 0.46 5.62
CA ARG A 77 13.59 1.14 5.05
C ARG A 77 13.14 2.26 4.13
N LEU A 78 13.48 3.49 4.51
CA LEU A 78 13.12 4.66 3.74
C LEU A 78 13.65 4.60 2.31
N GLU A 79 14.89 4.14 2.14
CA GLU A 79 15.49 4.02 0.82
C GLU A 79 14.64 3.18 -0.14
N ASP A 80 14.17 2.03 0.35
CA ASP A 80 13.34 1.15 -0.48
C ASP A 80 12.02 1.80 -0.85
N SER A 81 11.40 2.52 0.08
CA SER A 81 10.16 3.24 -0.19
C SER A 81 10.36 4.37 -1.19
N ILE A 82 11.48 5.08 -1.11
CA ILE A 82 11.81 6.13 -2.06
C ILE A 82 11.97 5.54 -3.46
N LEU A 83 12.76 4.49 -3.60
CA LEU A 83 13.02 3.88 -4.90
C LEU A 83 11.73 3.31 -5.51
N ALA A 84 10.94 2.61 -4.72
CA ALA A 84 9.67 2.06 -5.20
C ALA A 84 8.71 3.16 -5.65
N THR A 85 8.62 4.25 -4.89
CA THR A 85 7.78 5.38 -5.24
C THR A 85 8.24 6.02 -6.55
N MET A 86 9.53 6.27 -6.68
CA MET A 86 10.08 6.84 -7.90
C MET A 86 9.84 5.93 -9.10
N ASN A 87 10.01 4.63 -8.93
CA ASN A 87 9.78 3.67 -9.99
C ASN A 87 8.34 3.72 -10.49
N LEU A 88 7.36 3.75 -9.59
CA LEU A 88 5.96 3.81 -9.99
C LEU A 88 5.63 5.11 -10.72
N LYS A 89 6.14 6.23 -10.22
CA LYS A 89 5.91 7.53 -10.89
C LYS A 89 6.52 7.56 -12.27
N GLU A 90 7.72 7.04 -12.41
CA GLU A 90 8.42 6.99 -13.68
C GLU A 90 7.72 6.08 -14.70
N LEU A 91 7.07 5.02 -14.21
CA LEU A 91 6.28 4.12 -15.05
C LEU A 91 4.90 4.68 -15.40
N GLY A 92 4.56 5.87 -14.90
CA GLY A 92 3.33 6.54 -15.27
C GLY A 92 2.12 6.19 -14.43
N VAL A 93 2.30 5.54 -13.27
CA VAL A 93 1.18 5.29 -12.37
C VAL A 93 0.72 6.63 -11.81
N PRO A 94 -0.52 7.05 -12.08
CA PRO A 94 -0.92 8.44 -11.84
C PRO A 94 -1.10 8.81 -10.35
N TYR A 95 -1.43 7.85 -9.50
CA TYR A 95 -1.65 8.13 -8.09
C TYR A 95 -0.90 7.12 -7.24
N VAL A 96 0.03 7.60 -6.43
CA VAL A 96 0.88 6.73 -5.61
C VAL A 96 0.72 7.06 -4.13
N ILE A 97 0.28 6.07 -3.37
CA ILE A 97 0.14 6.13 -1.92
C ILE A 97 1.32 5.42 -1.30
N VAL A 98 1.92 6.01 -0.27
CA VAL A 98 3.09 5.42 0.37
C VAL A 98 2.88 5.35 1.89
N LYS A 99 3.21 4.20 2.48
CA LYS A 99 3.19 4.04 3.91
C LYS A 99 4.48 4.59 4.51
N ALA A 100 4.37 5.44 5.52
CA ALA A 100 5.53 6.00 6.22
C ALA A 100 5.56 5.55 7.66
N LYS A 101 6.74 5.20 8.14
CA LYS A 101 6.98 4.78 9.51
C LYS A 101 6.83 5.92 10.50
N ASN A 102 7.24 7.12 10.11
CA ASN A 102 7.22 8.28 11.00
C ASN A 102 7.06 9.57 10.19
N LYS A 103 6.99 10.70 10.90
CA LYS A 103 6.80 12.00 10.26
C LYS A 103 7.96 12.39 9.34
N ARG A 104 9.17 12.03 9.69
CA ARG A 104 10.36 12.32 8.89
C ARG A 104 10.29 11.65 7.53
N PHE A 105 9.95 10.37 7.54
CA PHE A 105 9.75 9.61 6.31
C PHE A 105 8.65 10.23 5.47
N LYS A 106 7.54 10.64 6.11
CA LYS A 106 6.43 11.26 5.40
C LYS A 106 6.89 12.50 4.64
N VAL A 107 7.65 13.39 5.28
CA VAL A 107 8.13 14.61 4.64
C VAL A 107 8.96 14.30 3.41
N VAL A 108 9.89 13.35 3.52
CA VAL A 108 10.74 12.96 2.41
C VAL A 108 9.91 12.37 1.27
N LEU A 109 9.00 11.48 1.58
CA LEU A 109 8.19 10.80 0.56
C LEU A 109 7.27 11.77 -0.17
N GLU A 110 6.72 12.75 0.52
CA GLU A 110 5.93 13.79 -0.13
C GLU A 110 6.78 14.61 -1.10
N LYS A 111 8.00 14.92 -0.70
CA LYS A 111 8.90 15.72 -1.55
C LYS A 111 9.33 14.99 -2.82
N ILE A 112 9.42 13.67 -2.78
CA ILE A 112 9.83 12.92 -3.96
C ILE A 112 8.67 12.55 -4.88
N GLY A 113 7.45 12.95 -4.53
CA GLY A 113 6.33 12.81 -5.44
C GLY A 113 5.22 11.85 -5.03
N ALA A 114 5.24 11.34 -3.80
CA ALA A 114 4.09 10.56 -3.31
C ALA A 114 2.86 11.46 -3.31
N ASP A 115 1.76 10.94 -3.84
CA ASP A 115 0.52 11.72 -3.91
C ASP A 115 -0.20 11.75 -2.57
N TYR A 116 -0.04 10.70 -1.79
CA TYR A 116 -0.60 10.62 -0.46
C TYR A 116 0.29 9.72 0.41
N VAL A 117 0.56 10.14 1.64
CA VAL A 117 1.36 9.35 2.57
C VAL A 117 0.51 8.98 3.77
N VAL A 118 0.45 7.69 4.08
CA VAL A 118 -0.31 7.19 5.22
C VAL A 118 0.64 6.76 6.32
N ARG A 119 0.19 6.95 7.56
CA ARG A 119 0.85 6.45 8.77
C ARG A 119 -0.17 5.62 9.54
N PRO A 120 -0.36 4.36 9.15
CA PRO A 120 -1.51 3.56 9.60
C PRO A 120 -1.66 3.46 11.12
N GLU A 121 -0.57 3.20 11.83
CA GLU A 121 -0.65 3.08 13.29
C GLU A 121 -1.03 4.38 13.96
N LYS A 122 -0.43 5.50 13.53
CA LYS A 122 -0.75 6.81 14.07
C LYS A 122 -2.20 7.18 13.77
N GLU A 123 -2.63 7.01 12.53
CA GLU A 123 -3.98 7.37 12.10
C GLU A 123 -5.03 6.52 12.81
N MET A 124 -4.76 5.23 12.97
CA MET A 124 -5.68 4.35 13.68
C MET A 124 -5.71 4.69 15.18
N GLY A 125 -4.55 4.99 15.78
CA GLY A 125 -4.49 5.41 17.16
C GLY A 125 -5.30 6.68 17.41
N GLU A 126 -5.18 7.66 16.53
CA GLU A 126 -5.97 8.89 16.62
C GLU A 126 -7.46 8.60 16.49
N LYS A 127 -7.84 7.72 15.59
CA LYS A 127 -9.24 7.34 15.38
C LYS A 127 -9.81 6.66 16.61
N VAL A 128 -9.09 5.71 17.20
CA VAL A 128 -9.52 5.02 18.42
C VAL A 128 -9.68 6.02 19.55
N ALA A 129 -8.69 6.90 19.74
CA ALA A 129 -8.74 7.91 20.82
C ALA A 129 -9.95 8.81 20.65
N ARG A 130 -10.21 9.31 19.46
CA ARG A 130 -11.39 10.17 19.22
C ARG A 130 -12.69 9.43 19.51
N THR A 131 -12.77 8.15 19.15
CA THR A 131 -13.95 7.35 19.42
C THR A 131 -14.21 7.19 20.92
N LEU A 132 -13.13 6.94 21.69
CA LEU A 132 -13.23 6.80 23.13
C LEU A 132 -13.66 8.10 23.82
N LEU A 133 -13.28 9.25 23.27
CA LEU A 133 -13.63 10.54 23.82
C LEU A 133 -15.07 10.94 23.52
N ARG A 134 -15.71 10.33 22.54
CA ARG A 134 -17.07 10.72 22.14
C ARG A 134 -18.14 10.26 23.12
N LYS A 135 -18.22 8.97 23.41
CA LYS A 135 -19.29 8.45 24.28
C LYS A 135 -18.81 7.32 25.19
N ASN A 136 -18.68 6.11 24.65
CA ASN A 136 -18.36 4.94 25.45
C ASN A 136 -17.81 3.83 24.53
N ILE A 137 -17.48 2.70 25.14
CA ILE A 137 -16.92 1.55 24.43
C ILE A 137 -17.84 1.01 23.35
N LYS A 138 -19.14 1.21 23.48
CA LYS A 138 -20.09 0.76 22.47
C LYS A 138 -19.85 1.42 21.12
N ASP A 139 -19.45 2.68 21.11
CA ASP A 139 -19.12 3.38 19.87
C ASP A 139 -17.88 2.78 19.19
N LEU A 140 -16.93 2.31 19.99
CA LEU A 140 -15.74 1.64 19.46
C LEU A 140 -16.10 0.35 18.75
N ILE A 141 -17.02 -0.42 19.30
CA ILE A 141 -17.49 -1.66 18.70
C ILE A 141 -18.12 -1.40 17.32
N GLU A 142 -18.85 -0.31 17.19
CA GLU A 142 -19.51 0.07 15.95
C GLU A 142 -18.53 0.43 14.83
N LEU A 143 -17.29 0.76 15.16
CA LEU A 143 -16.30 1.05 14.15
C LEU A 143 -15.89 -0.15 13.32
N ASP A 144 -16.12 -1.35 13.82
CA ASP A 144 -15.73 -2.58 13.12
C ASP A 144 -16.68 -2.93 11.96
N GLU A 145 -17.76 -2.22 11.84
CA GLU A 145 -18.70 -2.39 10.73
C GLU A 145 -18.32 -1.49 9.53
#